data_24e9c3393c365f90b332e1042f3e6d29
#
_entry.id   24e9c3393c365f90b332e1042f3e6d29
#
_cell.length_a   1.000
_cell.length_b   1.000
_cell.length_c   1.000
_cell.angle_alpha   90.00
_cell.angle_beta   90.00
_cell.angle_gamma   90.00
#
_symmetry.space_group_name_H-M   'P 1'
#
loop_
_entity.id
_entity.type
_entity.pdbx_description
1 polymer ?
#
loop_
_entity_poly.entity_id
_entity_poly.type
_entity_poly.pdbx_seq_one_letter_code
_entity_poly.pdbx_strand_id
1 'polypeptide(L)'
;MEKSIKRSTENNLNELFEEVEAFRKSETLRKYLDFCANFHMVGAYNATLIQTQRDGVRYALTAEKWRKYNRRPKADANPLVILMPFSPVDFIFDVSDTEHIPGAEVVEYEEELEMMAHPFKATGKVDKEMMNCLLSNLKYLGIKVNLNLTTGSALAAKIRVYEGSELETIKIRGRECGVYFPHYYLMSVSNQATDEEQFVSICHELGHFYCRHLRPPKKDWWEVRHVSEEQKEFEAECVAFEVCRFAGVKSDDSASYLAKYIKDGKFPPIALGTVMSAVDKVKTLLHPLFLSETLLYKKDEEFRDLLKKYK
;
A
#
# COMPACT_ATOMS: atom_id res chain seq x y z
N MET A 1 -28.00 -8.18 39.05
CA MET A 1 -28.01 -7.68 37.66
C MET A 1 -26.64 -7.84 36.97
N GLU A 2 -25.55 -7.37 37.53
CA GLU A 2 -24.18 -7.55 36.95
C GLU A 2 -23.75 -9.01 36.76
N LYS A 3 -24.03 -9.92 37.67
CA LYS A 3 -23.72 -11.35 37.55
C LYS A 3 -24.50 -12.04 36.43
N SER A 4 -25.69 -11.59 36.07
CA SER A 4 -26.50 -12.12 34.98
C SER A 4 -25.96 -11.68 33.60
N ILE A 5 -25.53 -10.43 33.50
CA ILE A 5 -24.94 -9.87 32.27
C ILE A 5 -23.58 -10.55 31.98
N LYS A 6 -22.74 -10.74 33.00
CA LYS A 6 -21.43 -11.41 32.83
C LYS A 6 -21.56 -12.85 32.36
N ARG A 7 -22.55 -13.60 32.88
CA ARG A 7 -22.82 -15.00 32.49
C ARG A 7 -23.42 -15.13 31.09
N SER A 8 -24.23 -14.14 30.66
CA SER A 8 -24.74 -14.05 29.31
C SER A 8 -23.61 -13.76 28.30
N THR A 9 -22.68 -12.87 28.63
CA THR A 9 -21.55 -12.51 27.78
C THR A 9 -20.54 -13.67 27.65
N GLU A 10 -20.29 -14.42 28.75
CA GLU A 10 -19.42 -15.60 28.71
C GLU A 10 -20.03 -16.74 27.87
N ASN A 11 -21.34 -16.96 27.95
CA ASN A 11 -22.01 -17.96 27.09
C ASN A 11 -21.96 -17.55 25.62
N ASN A 12 -22.22 -16.30 25.28
CA ASN A 12 -22.15 -15.81 23.91
C ASN A 12 -20.72 -15.91 23.33
N LEU A 13 -19.69 -15.71 24.17
CA LEU A 13 -18.30 -15.87 23.75
C LEU A 13 -17.96 -17.35 23.52
N ASN A 14 -18.45 -18.27 24.36
CA ASN A 14 -18.21 -19.70 24.20
C ASN A 14 -18.92 -20.23 22.93
N GLU A 15 -20.17 -19.84 22.70
CA GLU A 15 -20.89 -20.17 21.45
C GLU A 15 -20.13 -19.64 20.22
N LEU A 16 -19.63 -18.41 20.28
CA LEU A 16 -18.82 -17.84 19.20
C LEU A 16 -17.52 -18.63 18.99
N PHE A 17 -16.85 -19.08 20.05
CA PHE A 17 -15.63 -19.88 19.93
C PHE A 17 -15.92 -21.28 19.37
N GLU A 18 -17.05 -21.90 19.74
CA GLU A 18 -17.47 -23.19 19.17
C GLU A 18 -17.83 -23.05 17.68
N GLU A 19 -18.50 -22.00 17.29
CA GLU A 19 -18.78 -21.66 15.88
C GLU A 19 -17.49 -21.44 15.11
N VAL A 20 -16.52 -20.70 15.67
CA VAL A 20 -15.21 -20.47 15.06
C VAL A 20 -14.42 -21.78 14.90
N GLU A 21 -14.48 -22.69 15.87
CA GLU A 21 -13.82 -24.01 15.77
C GLU A 21 -14.46 -24.90 14.69
N ALA A 22 -15.79 -24.93 14.60
CA ALA A 22 -16.51 -25.61 13.54
C ALA A 22 -16.22 -24.99 12.15
N PHE A 23 -16.11 -23.68 12.10
CA PHE A 23 -15.79 -22.90 10.91
C PHE A 23 -14.37 -23.16 10.38
N ARG A 24 -13.37 -23.32 11.28
CA ARG A 24 -11.97 -23.63 10.92
C ARG A 24 -11.76 -24.91 10.11
N LYS A 25 -12.70 -25.85 10.14
CA LYS A 25 -12.62 -27.16 9.46
C LYS A 25 -13.43 -27.23 8.17
N SER A 26 -14.08 -26.15 7.75
CA SER A 26 -15.01 -26.14 6.64
C SER A 26 -14.45 -25.51 5.37
N GLU A 27 -14.95 -25.95 4.22
CA GLU A 27 -14.73 -25.27 2.92
C GLU A 27 -15.17 -23.79 2.97
N THR A 28 -16.12 -23.47 3.83
CA THR A 28 -16.62 -22.14 4.10
C THR A 28 -15.51 -21.24 4.65
N LEU A 29 -14.66 -21.72 5.57
CA LEU A 29 -13.51 -20.95 6.07
C LEU A 29 -12.54 -20.63 4.95
N ARG A 30 -12.26 -21.58 4.06
CA ARG A 30 -11.36 -21.34 2.93
C ARG A 30 -11.89 -20.24 2.02
N LYS A 31 -13.16 -20.32 1.61
CA LYS A 31 -13.80 -19.25 0.81
C LYS A 31 -13.80 -17.91 1.52
N TYR A 32 -13.99 -17.91 2.83
CA TYR A 32 -13.94 -16.73 3.66
C TYR A 32 -12.54 -16.11 3.69
N LEU A 33 -11.50 -16.91 3.91
CA LEU A 33 -10.12 -16.43 3.91
C LEU A 33 -9.71 -15.94 2.51
N ASP A 34 -10.12 -16.65 1.46
CA ASP A 34 -9.89 -16.24 0.08
C ASP A 34 -10.59 -14.90 -0.23
N PHE A 35 -11.81 -14.69 0.25
CA PHE A 35 -12.48 -13.40 0.12
C PHE A 35 -11.72 -12.30 0.87
N CYS A 36 -11.38 -12.50 2.14
CA CYS A 36 -10.67 -11.50 2.93
C CYS A 36 -9.29 -11.15 2.35
N ALA A 37 -8.61 -12.13 1.76
CA ALA A 37 -7.32 -11.93 1.12
C ALA A 37 -7.42 -11.17 -0.21
N ASN A 38 -8.56 -11.24 -0.89
CA ASN A 38 -8.76 -10.63 -2.21
C ASN A 38 -9.66 -9.38 -2.21
N PHE A 39 -10.34 -9.06 -1.10
CA PHE A 39 -11.21 -7.89 -1.00
C PHE A 39 -10.47 -6.69 -0.39
N HIS A 40 -9.80 -5.92 -1.25
CA HIS A 40 -8.90 -4.82 -0.83
C HIS A 40 -9.59 -3.44 -0.68
N MET A 41 -10.90 -3.35 -0.91
CA MET A 41 -11.64 -2.08 -0.77
C MET A 41 -11.69 -1.55 0.66
N VAL A 42 -11.49 -2.42 1.64
CA VAL A 42 -11.46 -2.13 3.08
C VAL A 42 -10.36 -2.97 3.76
N GLY A 43 -10.02 -2.64 5.02
CA GLY A 43 -9.08 -3.45 5.81
C GLY A 43 -9.61 -4.85 6.10
N ALA A 44 -8.71 -5.81 6.36
CA ALA A 44 -9.02 -7.23 6.57
C ALA A 44 -10.13 -7.47 7.61
N TYR A 45 -10.12 -6.71 8.72
CA TYR A 45 -11.18 -6.81 9.72
C TYR A 45 -12.55 -6.42 9.15
N ASN A 46 -12.63 -5.33 8.39
CA ASN A 46 -13.85 -4.93 7.73
C ASN A 46 -14.25 -5.86 6.59
N ALA A 47 -13.31 -6.42 5.83
CA ALA A 47 -13.59 -7.48 4.85
C ALA A 47 -14.22 -8.70 5.55
N THR A 48 -13.72 -9.08 6.72
CA THR A 48 -14.30 -10.09 7.59
C THR A 48 -15.76 -9.76 7.95
N LEU A 49 -16.02 -8.54 8.41
CA LEU A 49 -17.37 -8.10 8.76
C LEU A 49 -18.31 -8.12 7.54
N ILE A 50 -17.83 -7.69 6.38
CA ILE A 50 -18.61 -7.70 5.14
C ILE A 50 -18.99 -9.13 4.77
N GLN A 51 -18.04 -10.06 4.75
CA GLN A 51 -18.25 -11.46 4.39
C GLN A 51 -19.22 -12.17 5.33
N THR A 52 -19.20 -11.85 6.64
CA THR A 52 -20.15 -12.42 7.60
C THR A 52 -21.56 -11.86 7.45
N GLN A 53 -21.71 -10.63 6.96
CA GLN A 53 -23.00 -10.00 6.72
C GLN A 53 -23.60 -10.44 5.37
N ARG A 54 -22.75 -10.61 4.34
CA ARG A 54 -23.21 -11.00 2.99
C ARG A 54 -22.09 -11.70 2.23
N ASP A 55 -22.42 -12.82 1.63
CA ASP A 55 -21.56 -13.51 0.67
C ASP A 55 -21.65 -12.86 -0.72
N GLY A 56 -20.57 -12.91 -1.49
CA GLY A 56 -20.52 -12.46 -2.89
C GLY A 56 -20.56 -10.94 -3.10
N VAL A 57 -20.20 -10.15 -2.10
CA VAL A 57 -20.01 -8.70 -2.24
C VAL A 57 -18.87 -8.43 -3.23
N ARG A 58 -19.14 -7.59 -4.22
CA ARG A 58 -18.19 -7.29 -5.30
C ARG A 58 -17.55 -5.92 -5.14
N TYR A 59 -18.38 -4.87 -5.04
CA TYR A 59 -17.92 -3.50 -4.83
C TYR A 59 -18.78 -2.83 -3.76
N ALA A 60 -18.19 -2.39 -2.69
CA ALA A 60 -18.92 -1.82 -1.56
C ALA A 60 -18.38 -0.43 -1.19
N LEU A 61 -19.23 0.59 -1.36
CA LEU A 61 -18.92 1.98 -1.11
C LEU A 61 -20.01 2.64 -0.26
N THR A 62 -19.68 3.77 0.39
CA THR A 62 -20.69 4.62 1.04
C THR A 62 -21.66 5.22 0.02
N ALA A 63 -22.86 5.57 0.45
CA ALA A 63 -23.85 6.23 -0.41
C ALA A 63 -23.30 7.52 -1.06
N GLU A 64 -22.43 8.25 -0.35
CA GLU A 64 -21.78 9.45 -0.87
C GLU A 64 -20.80 9.12 -2.00
N LYS A 65 -19.99 8.10 -1.83
CA LYS A 65 -19.05 7.64 -2.88
C LYS A 65 -19.79 7.11 -4.11
N TRP A 66 -20.91 6.39 -3.95
CA TRP A 66 -21.74 5.94 -5.06
C TRP A 66 -22.30 7.09 -5.90
N ARG A 67 -22.58 8.25 -5.30
CA ARG A 67 -23.02 9.46 -6.05
C ARG A 67 -22.02 9.94 -7.10
N LYS A 68 -20.73 9.68 -6.89
CA LYS A 68 -19.70 10.01 -7.90
C LYS A 68 -19.88 9.26 -9.21
N TYR A 69 -20.52 8.08 -9.12
CA TYR A 69 -20.85 7.24 -10.28
C TYR A 69 -22.32 7.39 -10.70
N ASN A 70 -22.97 8.48 -10.29
CA ASN A 70 -24.38 8.71 -10.51
C ASN A 70 -25.28 7.54 -10.07
N ARG A 71 -24.88 6.88 -8.96
CA ARG A 71 -25.61 5.79 -8.33
C ARG A 71 -26.05 6.17 -6.92
N ARG A 72 -27.15 5.53 -6.49
CA ARG A 72 -27.67 5.66 -5.11
C ARG A 72 -28.10 4.28 -4.60
N PRO A 73 -28.12 4.08 -3.28
CA PRO A 73 -28.77 2.90 -2.71
C PRO A 73 -30.23 2.79 -3.15
N LYS A 74 -30.69 1.57 -3.43
CA LYS A 74 -32.10 1.25 -3.66
C LYS A 74 -32.90 1.49 -2.40
N ALA A 75 -34.22 1.66 -2.52
CA ALA A 75 -35.11 1.92 -1.38
C ALA A 75 -35.14 0.75 -0.37
N ASP A 76 -34.93 -0.46 -0.84
CA ASP A 76 -34.88 -1.72 -0.09
C ASP A 76 -33.45 -2.20 0.20
N ALA A 77 -32.44 -1.38 -0.06
CA ALA A 77 -31.04 -1.74 0.14
C ALA A 77 -30.73 -2.02 1.59
N ASN A 78 -30.03 -3.12 1.86
CA ASN A 78 -29.53 -3.45 3.17
C ASN A 78 -28.05 -3.02 3.29
N PRO A 79 -27.74 -2.00 4.10
CA PRO A 79 -26.37 -1.54 4.27
C PRO A 79 -25.51 -2.60 4.97
N LEU A 80 -24.25 -2.67 4.56
CA LEU A 80 -23.21 -3.42 5.26
C LEU A 80 -22.53 -2.51 6.27
N VAL A 81 -22.33 -3.00 7.47
CA VAL A 81 -21.73 -2.24 8.59
C VAL A 81 -20.23 -2.48 8.61
N ILE A 82 -19.44 -1.41 8.65
CA ILE A 82 -17.99 -1.44 8.84
C ILE A 82 -17.60 -0.57 10.04
N LEU A 83 -16.41 -0.84 10.60
CA LEU A 83 -15.85 -0.04 11.69
C LEU A 83 -14.93 1.04 11.17
N MET A 84 -14.95 2.20 11.79
CA MET A 84 -14.11 3.34 11.45
C MET A 84 -13.22 3.74 12.64
N PRO A 85 -11.97 4.22 12.40
CA PRO A 85 -11.05 4.55 13.49
C PRO A 85 -11.54 5.64 14.45
N PHE A 86 -12.37 6.57 13.97
CA PHE A 86 -12.83 7.74 14.73
C PHE A 86 -14.36 7.87 14.79
N SER A 87 -15.07 6.90 14.22
CA SER A 87 -16.53 6.78 14.28
C SER A 87 -16.86 5.33 14.59
N PRO A 88 -17.85 5.03 15.46
CA PRO A 88 -18.08 3.63 15.82
C PRO A 88 -18.41 2.75 14.63
N VAL A 89 -19.19 3.24 13.68
CA VAL A 89 -19.58 2.49 12.47
C VAL A 89 -19.78 3.41 11.28
N ASP A 90 -19.65 2.84 10.07
CA ASP A 90 -20.11 3.44 8.82
C ASP A 90 -20.92 2.43 8.02
N PHE A 91 -21.68 2.91 7.05
CA PHE A 91 -22.58 2.10 6.23
C PHE A 91 -22.11 2.15 4.77
N ILE A 92 -21.91 0.97 4.22
CA ILE A 92 -21.55 0.80 2.82
C ILE A 92 -22.60 -0.05 2.10
N PHE A 93 -22.68 0.09 0.81
CA PHE A 93 -23.65 -0.61 -0.06
C PHE A 93 -22.90 -1.32 -1.17
N ASP A 94 -23.17 -2.61 -1.35
CA ASP A 94 -22.67 -3.33 -2.51
C ASP A 94 -23.30 -2.77 -3.79
N VAL A 95 -22.59 -2.90 -4.91
CA VAL A 95 -23.09 -2.45 -6.22
C VAL A 95 -24.47 -3.02 -6.56
N SER A 96 -24.74 -4.26 -6.15
CA SER A 96 -26.04 -4.92 -6.35
C SER A 96 -27.20 -4.25 -5.62
N ASP A 97 -26.91 -3.53 -4.53
CA ASP A 97 -27.88 -2.74 -3.76
C ASP A 97 -28.04 -1.31 -4.25
N THR A 98 -27.37 -0.95 -5.32
CA THR A 98 -27.44 0.41 -5.86
C THR A 98 -28.17 0.43 -7.21
N GLU A 99 -28.75 1.57 -7.51
CA GLU A 99 -29.38 1.87 -8.78
C GLU A 99 -28.84 3.17 -9.37
N HIS A 100 -28.93 3.31 -10.68
CA HIS A 100 -28.58 4.54 -11.38
C HIS A 100 -29.56 5.67 -10.99
N ILE A 101 -29.05 6.88 -10.79
CA ILE A 101 -29.89 8.05 -10.50
C ILE A 101 -30.66 8.45 -11.76
N PRO A 102 -32.01 8.44 -11.77
CA PRO A 102 -32.79 8.77 -12.94
C PRO A 102 -32.44 10.14 -13.51
N GLY A 103 -32.19 10.19 -14.82
CA GLY A 103 -31.86 11.44 -15.54
C GLY A 103 -30.40 11.90 -15.41
N ALA A 104 -29.56 11.23 -14.64
CA ALA A 104 -28.14 11.48 -14.63
C ALA A 104 -27.43 10.75 -15.78
N GLU A 105 -26.25 11.23 -16.17
CA GLU A 105 -25.39 10.55 -17.15
C GLU A 105 -24.92 9.20 -16.60
N VAL A 106 -24.80 8.18 -17.47
CA VAL A 106 -24.22 6.89 -17.07
C VAL A 106 -22.72 7.05 -16.97
N VAL A 107 -22.19 6.82 -15.77
CA VAL A 107 -20.75 6.82 -15.50
C VAL A 107 -20.29 5.38 -15.41
N GLU A 108 -19.34 4.99 -16.22
CA GLU A 108 -18.66 3.70 -16.10
C GLU A 108 -17.79 3.70 -14.82
N TYR A 109 -17.94 2.67 -14.02
CA TYR A 109 -17.26 2.56 -12.71
C TYR A 109 -16.52 1.24 -12.54
N GLU A 110 -16.81 0.26 -13.38
CA GLU A 110 -16.32 -1.11 -13.18
C GLU A 110 -14.80 -1.17 -13.23
N GLU A 111 -14.17 -0.49 -14.18
CA GLU A 111 -12.73 -0.46 -14.31
C GLU A 111 -12.07 0.25 -13.13
N GLU A 112 -12.61 1.39 -12.68
CA GLU A 112 -12.08 2.13 -11.54
C GLU A 112 -12.24 1.33 -10.24
N LEU A 113 -13.41 0.70 -10.03
CA LEU A 113 -13.67 -0.10 -8.82
C LEU A 113 -12.89 -1.42 -8.83
N GLU A 114 -12.71 -2.04 -9.99
CA GLU A 114 -11.86 -3.24 -10.12
C GLU A 114 -10.42 -2.92 -9.73
N MET A 115 -9.92 -1.73 -10.12
CA MET A 115 -8.60 -1.30 -9.69
C MET A 115 -8.52 -0.91 -8.21
N MET A 116 -9.62 -0.42 -7.61
CA MET A 116 -9.68 -0.21 -6.16
C MET A 116 -9.76 -1.52 -5.40
N ALA A 117 -10.41 -2.53 -5.96
CA ALA A 117 -10.51 -3.87 -5.38
C ALA A 117 -9.21 -4.67 -5.56
N HIS A 118 -8.56 -4.50 -6.71
CA HIS A 118 -7.34 -5.21 -7.09
C HIS A 118 -6.31 -4.20 -7.63
N PRO A 119 -5.78 -3.32 -6.76
CA PRO A 119 -4.98 -2.17 -7.18
C PRO A 119 -3.72 -2.53 -7.95
N PHE A 120 -3.24 -3.75 -7.80
CA PHE A 120 -2.00 -4.20 -8.46
C PHE A 120 -2.07 -5.71 -8.72
N LYS A 121 -2.50 -6.10 -9.93
CA LYS A 121 -2.30 -7.47 -10.42
C LYS A 121 -0.88 -7.59 -10.93
N ALA A 122 0.01 -8.10 -10.10
CA ALA A 122 1.34 -8.46 -10.53
C ALA A 122 1.37 -9.95 -10.92
N THR A 123 1.87 -10.25 -12.10
CA THR A 123 2.11 -11.62 -12.57
C THR A 123 3.61 -11.87 -12.74
N GLY A 124 4.02 -13.11 -12.68
CA GLY A 124 5.42 -13.50 -12.62
C GLY A 124 5.83 -13.86 -11.20
N LYS A 125 7.11 -14.04 -10.97
CA LYS A 125 7.66 -14.25 -9.63
C LYS A 125 8.80 -13.29 -9.41
N VAL A 126 8.71 -12.53 -8.33
CA VAL A 126 9.85 -11.74 -7.86
C VAL A 126 10.91 -12.68 -7.31
N ASP A 127 12.16 -12.45 -7.68
CA ASP A 127 13.28 -13.16 -7.09
C ASP A 127 13.40 -12.78 -5.60
N LYS A 128 13.41 -13.80 -4.72
CA LYS A 128 13.45 -13.59 -3.27
C LYS A 128 14.72 -12.88 -2.81
N GLU A 129 15.84 -13.10 -3.48
CA GLU A 129 17.09 -12.43 -3.16
C GLU A 129 17.02 -10.95 -3.54
N MET A 130 16.45 -10.63 -4.71
CA MET A 130 16.16 -9.23 -5.09
C MET A 130 15.24 -8.54 -4.10
N MET A 131 14.14 -9.18 -3.68
CA MET A 131 13.21 -8.61 -2.70
C MET A 131 13.88 -8.38 -1.35
N ASN A 132 14.68 -9.34 -0.87
CA ASN A 132 15.43 -9.21 0.35
C ASN A 132 16.48 -8.10 0.28
N CYS A 133 17.19 -7.97 -0.84
CA CYS A 133 18.12 -6.88 -1.09
C CYS A 133 17.39 -5.53 -1.07
N LEU A 134 16.27 -5.41 -1.79
CA LEU A 134 15.45 -4.20 -1.82
C LEU A 134 15.08 -3.77 -0.41
N LEU A 135 14.40 -4.63 0.36
CA LEU A 135 13.96 -4.31 1.72
C LEU A 135 15.13 -3.96 2.65
N SER A 136 16.23 -4.71 2.57
CA SER A 136 17.42 -4.48 3.39
C SER A 136 18.12 -3.17 3.06
N ASN A 137 18.09 -2.76 1.79
CA ASN A 137 18.75 -1.55 1.32
C ASN A 137 17.97 -0.28 1.62
N LEU A 138 16.64 -0.37 1.83
CA LEU A 138 15.82 0.79 2.18
C LEU A 138 16.29 1.48 3.46
N LYS A 139 16.77 0.72 4.46
CA LYS A 139 17.34 1.31 5.67
C LYS A 139 18.56 2.20 5.39
N TYR A 140 19.38 1.82 4.41
CA TYR A 140 20.55 2.63 4.03
C TYR A 140 20.17 3.93 3.31
N LEU A 141 18.92 4.03 2.83
CA LEU A 141 18.32 5.28 2.35
C LEU A 141 17.68 6.09 3.47
N GLY A 142 17.75 5.63 4.73
CA GLY A 142 17.03 6.24 5.83
C GLY A 142 15.51 6.03 5.75
N ILE A 143 15.07 4.96 5.11
CA ILE A 143 13.68 4.57 5.00
C ILE A 143 13.41 3.40 5.94
N LYS A 144 12.60 3.63 6.97
CA LYS A 144 12.07 2.56 7.83
C LYS A 144 10.95 1.84 7.08
N VAL A 145 10.99 0.52 7.04
CA VAL A 145 9.93 -0.30 6.44
C VAL A 145 9.04 -0.87 7.54
N ASN A 146 7.73 -0.70 7.38
CA ASN A 146 6.71 -1.34 8.21
C ASN A 146 5.86 -2.26 7.32
N LEU A 147 6.02 -3.56 7.48
CA LEU A 147 5.30 -4.59 6.73
C LEU A 147 3.91 -4.94 7.30
N ASN A 148 3.42 -4.18 8.29
CA ASN A 148 2.18 -4.47 9.01
C ASN A 148 1.06 -3.46 8.68
N LEU A 149 1.00 -2.97 7.46
CA LEU A 149 -0.12 -2.12 7.07
C LEU A 149 -1.38 -2.97 6.92
N THR A 150 -2.24 -2.93 7.94
CA THR A 150 -3.51 -3.68 7.98
C THR A 150 -4.72 -2.84 7.63
N THR A 151 -4.53 -1.55 7.34
CA THR A 151 -5.64 -0.65 7.01
C THR A 151 -6.01 -0.79 5.55
N GLY A 152 -7.32 -0.85 5.28
CA GLY A 152 -7.95 -0.95 3.96
C GLY A 152 -7.64 0.20 3.00
N SER A 153 -6.38 0.40 2.78
CA SER A 153 -5.86 1.26 1.73
C SER A 153 -5.79 0.42 0.46
N ALA A 154 -6.36 0.91 -0.61
CA ALA A 154 -6.18 0.37 -1.95
C ALA A 154 -4.70 0.42 -2.42
N LEU A 155 -3.80 0.85 -1.56
CA LEU A 155 -2.37 0.95 -1.81
C LEU A 155 -1.65 -0.18 -1.09
N ALA A 156 -0.89 -0.98 -1.83
CA ALA A 156 -0.05 -2.03 -1.25
C ALA A 156 1.18 -1.46 -0.54
N ALA A 157 1.58 -0.20 -0.83
CA ALA A 157 2.60 0.54 -0.10
C ALA A 157 2.29 2.04 -0.04
N LYS A 158 2.91 2.75 0.91
CA LYS A 158 2.90 4.21 1.01
C LYS A 158 4.14 4.71 1.73
N ILE A 159 4.79 5.73 1.17
CA ILE A 159 5.93 6.41 1.79
C ILE A 159 5.54 7.80 2.32
N ARG A 160 6.09 8.18 3.48
CA ARG A 160 5.92 9.52 4.05
C ARG A 160 7.14 9.96 4.84
N VAL A 161 7.29 11.26 5.03
CA VAL A 161 8.32 11.80 5.92
C VAL A 161 8.09 11.28 7.35
N TYR A 162 9.18 10.92 7.99
CA TYR A 162 9.22 10.35 9.33
C TYR A 162 10.49 10.82 10.03
N GLU A 163 10.44 10.94 11.35
CA GLU A 163 11.64 11.18 12.18
C GLU A 163 11.72 10.08 13.23
N GLY A 164 12.83 9.38 13.24
CA GLY A 164 13.10 8.32 14.19
C GLY A 164 14.49 7.76 14.03
N SER A 165 14.87 6.87 14.92
CA SER A 165 16.12 6.12 14.80
C SER A 165 15.95 4.74 15.41
N GLU A 166 16.67 3.76 14.87
CA GLU A 166 16.72 2.39 15.40
C GLU A 166 18.17 1.97 15.60
N LEU A 167 18.39 1.17 16.64
CA LEU A 167 19.69 0.58 16.90
C LEU A 167 19.93 -0.55 15.89
N GLU A 168 20.92 -0.37 15.04
CA GLU A 168 21.36 -1.35 14.05
C GLU A 168 22.79 -1.82 14.34
N THR A 169 23.05 -3.09 14.14
CA THR A 169 24.40 -3.63 14.18
C THR A 169 24.99 -3.57 12.78
N ILE A 170 26.07 -2.84 12.63
CA ILE A 170 26.81 -2.70 11.37
C ILE A 170 28.27 -3.13 11.55
N LYS A 171 28.86 -3.60 10.45
CA LYS A 171 30.31 -3.90 10.42
C LYS A 171 31.08 -2.69 9.95
N ILE A 172 31.94 -2.15 10.83
CA ILE A 172 32.90 -1.09 10.50
C ILE A 172 34.30 -1.66 10.70
N ARG A 173 35.10 -1.69 9.63
CA ARG A 173 36.48 -2.27 9.66
C ARG A 173 36.51 -3.69 10.22
N GLY A 174 35.51 -4.51 9.90
CA GLY A 174 35.42 -5.90 10.36
C GLY A 174 34.92 -6.10 11.80
N ARG A 175 34.63 -5.01 12.54
CA ARG A 175 34.07 -5.05 13.89
C ARG A 175 32.57 -4.77 13.85
N GLU A 176 31.80 -5.52 14.61
CA GLU A 176 30.36 -5.23 14.80
C GLU A 176 30.20 -4.06 15.78
N CYS A 177 29.49 -3.04 15.34
CA CYS A 177 29.22 -1.84 16.14
C CYS A 177 27.70 -1.61 16.14
N GLY A 178 27.12 -1.38 17.32
CA GLY A 178 25.75 -0.89 17.47
C GLY A 178 25.71 0.61 17.18
N VAL A 179 24.93 1.01 16.18
CA VAL A 179 24.77 2.41 15.80
C VAL A 179 23.30 2.73 15.64
N TYR A 180 22.86 3.87 16.17
CA TYR A 180 21.51 4.36 15.91
C TYR A 180 21.44 4.95 14.51
N PHE A 181 20.70 4.25 13.62
CA PHE A 181 20.43 4.71 12.26
C PHE A 181 19.25 5.68 12.27
N PRO A 182 19.43 6.91 11.78
CA PRO A 182 18.31 7.83 11.60
C PRO A 182 17.42 7.37 10.45
N HIS A 183 16.13 7.45 10.68
CA HIS A 183 15.11 7.22 9.66
C HIS A 183 14.43 8.53 9.31
N TYR A 184 14.40 8.87 8.05
CA TYR A 184 13.85 10.11 7.51
C TYR A 184 12.49 9.89 6.85
N TYR A 185 12.22 8.63 6.49
CA TYR A 185 10.97 8.21 5.87
C TYR A 185 10.46 6.93 6.50
N LEU A 186 9.15 6.77 6.47
CA LEU A 186 8.46 5.53 6.79
C LEU A 186 7.76 5.03 5.54
N MET A 187 8.10 3.85 5.08
CA MET A 187 7.40 3.10 4.07
C MET A 187 6.54 2.04 4.74
N SER A 188 5.24 2.17 4.62
CA SER A 188 4.28 1.18 5.10
C SER A 188 3.86 0.29 3.94
N VAL A 189 3.98 -1.01 4.10
CA VAL A 189 3.66 -2.01 3.06
C VAL A 189 2.57 -2.93 3.60
N SER A 190 1.59 -3.25 2.75
CA SER A 190 0.49 -4.12 3.11
C SER A 190 0.98 -5.57 3.28
N ASN A 191 0.63 -6.19 4.41
CA ASN A 191 0.87 -7.60 4.64
C ASN A 191 -0.18 -8.53 3.98
N GLN A 192 -1.17 -7.95 3.33
CA GLN A 192 -2.20 -8.65 2.57
C GLN A 192 -1.85 -8.79 1.09
N ALA A 193 -0.90 -7.98 0.61
CA ALA A 193 -0.42 -8.02 -0.76
C ALA A 193 0.56 -9.19 -0.95
N THR A 194 0.55 -9.77 -2.15
CA THR A 194 1.56 -10.78 -2.56
C THR A 194 2.95 -10.15 -2.61
N ASP A 195 3.99 -10.97 -2.64
CA ASP A 195 5.38 -10.49 -2.76
C ASP A 195 5.56 -9.63 -4.04
N GLU A 196 4.90 -10.02 -5.12
CA GLU A 196 4.90 -9.30 -6.39
C GLU A 196 4.21 -7.93 -6.29
N GLU A 197 3.04 -7.88 -5.68
CA GLU A 197 2.28 -6.64 -5.46
C GLU A 197 3.02 -5.69 -4.51
N GLN A 198 3.64 -6.23 -3.46
CA GLN A 198 4.52 -5.46 -2.57
C GLN A 198 5.70 -4.89 -3.34
N PHE A 199 6.35 -5.71 -4.19
CA PHE A 199 7.48 -5.28 -4.99
C PHE A 199 7.12 -4.13 -5.94
N VAL A 200 6.04 -4.27 -6.72
CA VAL A 200 5.52 -3.22 -7.62
C VAL A 200 5.27 -1.93 -6.84
N SER A 201 4.55 -2.04 -5.71
CA SER A 201 4.17 -0.88 -4.92
C SER A 201 5.38 -0.19 -4.27
N ILE A 202 6.35 -0.95 -3.77
CA ILE A 202 7.61 -0.39 -3.26
C ILE A 202 8.35 0.35 -4.37
N CYS A 203 8.43 -0.22 -5.58
CA CYS A 203 9.07 0.43 -6.73
C CYS A 203 8.36 1.74 -7.12
N HIS A 204 7.03 1.78 -7.05
CA HIS A 204 6.24 2.98 -7.28
C HIS A 204 6.54 4.07 -6.25
N GLU A 205 6.55 3.74 -4.96
CA GLU A 205 6.87 4.69 -3.88
C GLU A 205 8.32 5.19 -3.97
N LEU A 206 9.25 4.33 -4.42
CA LEU A 206 10.62 4.75 -4.70
C LEU A 206 10.70 5.65 -5.95
N GLY A 207 9.80 5.50 -6.90
CA GLY A 207 9.60 6.45 -7.99
C GLY A 207 9.31 7.85 -7.47
N HIS A 208 8.34 8.00 -6.57
CA HIS A 208 8.06 9.29 -5.91
C HIS A 208 9.28 9.83 -5.16
N PHE A 209 9.99 8.97 -4.44
CA PHE A 209 11.17 9.35 -3.69
C PHE A 209 12.29 9.89 -4.58
N TYR A 210 12.69 9.15 -5.62
CA TYR A 210 13.81 9.52 -6.48
C TYR A 210 13.47 10.62 -7.50
N CYS A 211 12.22 10.73 -7.91
CA CYS A 211 11.73 11.83 -8.74
C CYS A 211 11.51 13.13 -7.95
N ARG A 212 11.80 13.15 -6.65
CA ARG A 212 11.67 14.32 -5.77
C ARG A 212 10.24 14.85 -5.66
N HIS A 213 9.27 13.95 -5.63
CA HIS A 213 7.87 14.29 -5.39
C HIS A 213 7.57 14.49 -3.90
N LEU A 214 8.44 13.93 -3.02
CA LEU A 214 8.29 13.99 -1.58
C LEU A 214 9.04 15.17 -0.98
N ARG A 215 8.52 15.68 0.13
CA ARG A 215 9.23 16.71 0.93
C ARG A 215 10.56 16.14 1.43
N PRO A 216 11.64 16.94 1.41
CA PRO A 216 12.87 16.56 2.10
C PRO A 216 12.64 16.52 3.62
N PRO A 217 13.32 15.64 4.34
CA PRO A 217 13.26 15.59 5.80
C PRO A 217 13.80 16.88 6.44
N LYS A 218 14.88 17.41 5.87
CA LYS A 218 15.46 18.72 6.23
C LYS A 218 15.35 19.64 5.00
N LYS A 219 14.88 20.86 5.22
CA LYS A 219 14.46 21.80 4.17
C LYS A 219 15.54 22.12 3.11
N ASP A 220 16.79 22.01 3.48
CA ASP A 220 17.98 22.32 2.68
C ASP A 220 18.53 21.13 1.88
N TRP A 221 17.98 19.94 2.06
CA TRP A 221 18.52 18.75 1.41
C TRP A 221 18.27 18.68 -0.08
N TRP A 222 17.06 19.10 -0.53
CA TRP A 222 16.70 19.26 -1.93
C TRP A 222 15.40 20.06 -2.08
N GLU A 223 15.19 20.59 -3.26
CA GLU A 223 13.92 21.20 -3.64
C GLU A 223 12.94 20.13 -4.13
N VAL A 224 11.69 20.26 -3.69
CA VAL A 224 10.57 19.45 -4.21
C VAL A 224 10.28 19.91 -5.64
N ARG A 225 10.06 18.97 -6.52
CA ARG A 225 9.56 19.30 -7.85
C ARG A 225 8.08 19.65 -7.79
N HIS A 226 7.77 20.88 -8.15
CA HIS A 226 6.39 21.40 -8.22
C HIS A 226 5.77 21.01 -9.56
N VAL A 227 5.24 19.82 -9.66
CA VAL A 227 4.54 19.26 -10.83
C VAL A 227 3.13 18.84 -10.42
N SER A 228 2.23 18.63 -11.41
CA SER A 228 0.86 18.17 -11.12
C SER A 228 0.86 16.78 -10.48
N GLU A 229 -0.20 16.44 -9.74
CA GLU A 229 -0.34 15.09 -9.17
C GLU A 229 -0.35 14.02 -10.28
N GLU A 230 -1.02 14.29 -11.40
CA GLU A 230 -1.02 13.39 -12.56
C GLU A 230 0.40 13.13 -13.09
N GLN A 231 1.23 14.16 -13.14
CA GLN A 231 2.63 14.00 -13.57
C GLN A 231 3.44 13.20 -12.54
N LYS A 232 3.22 13.43 -11.23
CA LYS A 232 3.91 12.67 -10.17
C LYS A 232 3.60 11.18 -10.26
N GLU A 233 2.31 10.86 -10.35
CA GLU A 233 1.84 9.48 -10.44
C GLU A 233 2.36 8.81 -11.72
N PHE A 234 2.27 9.51 -12.85
CA PHE A 234 2.75 9.00 -14.13
C PHE A 234 4.27 8.70 -14.11
N GLU A 235 5.07 9.61 -13.56
CA GLU A 235 6.51 9.41 -13.44
C GLU A 235 6.86 8.26 -12.49
N ALA A 236 6.15 8.15 -11.35
CA ALA A 236 6.34 7.06 -10.38
C ALA A 236 5.98 5.70 -11.00
N GLU A 237 4.87 5.64 -11.75
CA GLU A 237 4.45 4.43 -12.44
C GLU A 237 5.43 4.03 -13.54
N CYS A 238 5.98 4.98 -14.29
CA CYS A 238 7.03 4.68 -15.27
C CYS A 238 8.26 4.06 -14.62
N VAL A 239 8.67 4.54 -13.44
CA VAL A 239 9.78 3.94 -12.68
C VAL A 239 9.44 2.52 -12.27
N ALA A 240 8.26 2.30 -11.68
CA ALA A 240 7.81 0.98 -11.25
C ALA A 240 7.78 0.00 -12.43
N PHE A 241 7.17 0.40 -13.54
CA PHE A 241 7.07 -0.41 -14.75
C PHE A 241 8.44 -0.88 -15.26
N GLU A 242 9.39 0.02 -15.41
CA GLU A 242 10.72 -0.30 -15.92
C GLU A 242 11.51 -1.20 -14.96
N VAL A 243 11.42 -0.96 -13.66
CA VAL A 243 12.09 -1.79 -12.65
C VAL A 243 11.47 -3.18 -12.58
N CYS A 244 10.15 -3.28 -12.62
CA CYS A 244 9.42 -4.55 -12.61
C CYS A 244 9.76 -5.39 -13.86
N ARG A 245 9.80 -4.77 -15.04
CA ARG A 245 10.25 -5.46 -16.27
C ARG A 245 11.66 -6.01 -16.15
N PHE A 246 12.57 -5.23 -15.58
CA PHE A 246 13.93 -5.67 -15.31
C PHE A 246 13.98 -6.87 -14.36
N ALA A 247 13.15 -6.87 -13.32
CA ALA A 247 13.07 -7.93 -12.33
C ALA A 247 12.25 -9.17 -12.80
N GLY A 248 11.70 -9.15 -14.03
CA GLY A 248 10.85 -10.23 -14.54
C GLY A 248 9.44 -10.27 -13.95
N VAL A 249 9.05 -9.24 -13.19
CA VAL A 249 7.70 -9.05 -12.68
C VAL A 249 6.87 -8.29 -13.69
N LYS A 250 5.69 -8.84 -14.02
CA LYS A 250 4.75 -8.16 -14.90
C LYS A 250 3.67 -7.52 -14.04
N SER A 251 3.52 -6.22 -14.16
CA SER A 251 2.34 -5.50 -13.71
C SER A 251 1.40 -5.42 -14.91
N ASP A 252 0.37 -6.26 -14.93
CA ASP A 252 -0.57 -6.30 -16.06
C ASP A 252 -1.40 -5.00 -16.15
N ASP A 253 -1.47 -4.25 -15.06
CA ASP A 253 -2.24 -3.02 -14.96
C ASP A 253 -1.43 -1.74 -15.23
N SER A 254 -0.11 -1.79 -15.29
CA SER A 254 0.70 -0.58 -15.54
C SER A 254 0.39 0.09 -16.87
N ALA A 255 0.08 -0.67 -17.92
CA ALA A 255 -0.28 -0.10 -19.21
C ALA A 255 -1.66 0.56 -19.18
N SER A 256 -2.65 -0.06 -18.54
CA SER A 256 -4.01 0.49 -18.37
C SER A 256 -4.01 1.63 -17.33
N TYR A 257 -3.19 1.53 -16.29
CA TYR A 257 -3.00 2.60 -15.32
C TYR A 257 -2.35 3.84 -15.97
N LEU A 258 -1.32 3.66 -16.79
CA LEU A 258 -0.71 4.73 -17.57
C LEU A 258 -1.69 5.35 -18.58
N ALA A 259 -2.57 4.52 -19.17
CA ALA A 259 -3.58 4.99 -20.11
C ALA A 259 -4.57 5.98 -19.51
N LYS A 260 -4.85 5.92 -18.20
CA LYS A 260 -5.73 6.87 -17.49
C LYS A 260 -5.21 8.30 -17.48
N TYR A 261 -3.89 8.46 -17.51
CA TYR A 261 -3.28 9.78 -17.53
C TYR A 261 -3.19 10.36 -18.95
N ILE A 262 -3.62 9.61 -19.97
CA ILE A 262 -3.70 10.08 -21.35
C ILE A 262 -5.00 10.87 -21.51
N LYS A 263 -4.89 12.20 -21.57
CA LYS A 263 -6.01 13.10 -21.89
C LYS A 263 -5.86 13.58 -23.33
N ASP A 264 -6.94 13.47 -24.11
CA ASP A 264 -6.94 13.87 -25.53
C ASP A 264 -5.80 13.27 -26.35
N GLY A 265 -5.45 12.02 -26.08
CA GLY A 265 -4.34 11.32 -26.76
C GLY A 265 -2.93 11.84 -26.39
N LYS A 266 -2.81 12.66 -25.34
CA LYS A 266 -1.54 13.21 -24.87
C LYS A 266 -1.18 12.69 -23.49
N PHE A 267 0.08 12.28 -23.36
CA PHE A 267 0.66 11.94 -22.05
C PHE A 267 0.89 13.20 -21.21
N PRO A 268 0.83 13.09 -19.87
CA PRO A 268 1.31 14.14 -18.99
C PRO A 268 2.76 14.52 -19.33
N PRO A 269 3.20 15.74 -19.06
CA PRO A 269 4.62 16.07 -19.16
C PRO A 269 5.44 15.08 -18.32
N ILE A 270 6.56 14.62 -18.84
CA ILE A 270 7.46 13.71 -18.13
C ILE A 270 8.89 14.25 -18.18
N ALA A 271 9.55 14.27 -17.03
CA ALA A 271 10.99 14.55 -16.97
C ALA A 271 11.78 13.24 -17.18
N LEU A 272 11.87 12.80 -18.44
CA LEU A 272 12.43 11.50 -18.80
C LEU A 272 13.80 11.25 -18.17
N GLY A 273 14.71 12.23 -18.16
CA GLY A 273 16.02 12.09 -17.54
C GLY A 273 15.96 11.83 -16.03
N THR A 274 14.98 12.44 -15.33
CA THR A 274 14.74 12.19 -13.90
C THR A 274 14.21 10.79 -13.67
N VAL A 275 13.24 10.37 -14.49
CA VAL A 275 12.64 9.02 -14.41
C VAL A 275 13.71 7.95 -14.66
N MET A 276 14.49 8.06 -15.72
CA MET A 276 15.55 7.07 -16.04
C MET A 276 16.63 7.01 -14.95
N SER A 277 17.02 8.17 -14.40
CA SER A 277 17.91 8.21 -13.24
C SER A 277 17.31 7.56 -11.99
N ALA A 278 16.00 7.70 -11.78
CA ALA A 278 15.30 7.03 -10.70
C ALA A 278 15.26 5.50 -10.91
N VAL A 279 14.97 5.05 -12.13
CA VAL A 279 15.00 3.62 -12.52
C VAL A 279 16.35 3.00 -12.17
N ASP A 280 17.45 3.63 -12.59
CA ASP A 280 18.81 3.11 -12.34
C ASP A 280 19.10 3.02 -10.84
N LYS A 281 18.69 4.03 -10.07
CA LYS A 281 18.86 4.02 -8.60
C LYS A 281 18.05 2.92 -7.94
N VAL A 282 16.81 2.69 -8.36
CA VAL A 282 15.98 1.60 -7.80
C VAL A 282 16.57 0.24 -8.19
N LYS A 283 17.01 0.06 -9.43
CA LYS A 283 17.70 -1.18 -9.86
C LYS A 283 18.94 -1.47 -9.01
N THR A 284 19.70 -0.44 -8.62
CA THR A 284 20.85 -0.62 -7.71
C THR A 284 20.44 -1.20 -6.36
N LEU A 285 19.22 -0.91 -5.87
CA LEU A 285 18.71 -1.45 -4.61
C LEU A 285 18.36 -2.95 -4.67
N LEU A 286 18.26 -3.53 -5.87
CA LEU A 286 17.96 -4.95 -6.05
C LEU A 286 19.21 -5.84 -5.85
N HIS A 287 20.36 -5.24 -5.61
CA HIS A 287 21.63 -5.91 -5.35
C HIS A 287 22.19 -5.49 -3.98
N PRO A 288 23.09 -6.29 -3.38
CA PRO A 288 23.73 -5.92 -2.11
C PRO A 288 24.41 -4.56 -2.21
N LEU A 289 24.06 -3.64 -1.29
CA LEU A 289 24.68 -2.32 -1.19
C LEU A 289 25.63 -2.23 0.01
N PHE A 290 26.63 -1.37 -0.13
CA PHE A 290 27.50 -0.98 0.97
C PHE A 290 27.09 0.36 1.56
N LEU A 291 27.25 0.53 2.87
CA LEU A 291 26.90 1.75 3.60
C LEU A 291 27.50 3.03 3.00
N SER A 292 28.69 2.91 2.35
CA SER A 292 29.37 4.04 1.71
C SER A 292 28.64 4.65 0.51
N GLU A 293 27.64 3.96 -0.04
CA GLU A 293 26.93 4.35 -1.27
C GLU A 293 25.62 5.09 -0.99
N THR A 294 25.26 5.24 0.30
CA THR A 294 23.95 5.73 0.71
C THR A 294 23.82 7.25 0.68
N LEU A 295 22.83 7.73 -0.06
CA LEU A 295 22.69 9.14 -0.45
C LEU A 295 22.26 10.07 0.69
N LEU A 296 21.34 9.65 1.58
CA LEU A 296 20.78 10.53 2.60
C LEU A 296 21.75 10.75 3.77
N TYR A 297 22.47 9.72 4.19
CA TYR A 297 23.44 9.85 5.27
C TYR A 297 24.64 10.75 4.90
N LYS A 298 24.94 10.89 3.60
CA LYS A 298 25.95 11.86 3.14
C LYS A 298 25.54 13.31 3.39
N LYS A 299 24.22 13.57 3.44
CA LYS A 299 23.64 14.88 3.72
C LYS A 299 23.45 15.14 5.22
N ASP A 300 23.38 14.07 6.02
CA ASP A 300 23.29 14.19 7.48
C ASP A 300 24.68 14.33 8.09
N GLU A 301 25.05 15.57 8.44
CA GLU A 301 26.38 15.88 9.00
C GLU A 301 26.59 15.22 10.36
N GLU A 302 25.55 15.20 11.20
CA GLU A 302 25.61 14.62 12.55
C GLU A 302 25.83 13.11 12.47
N PHE A 303 25.10 12.42 11.60
CA PHE A 303 25.26 10.98 11.40
C PHE A 303 26.61 10.65 10.73
N ARG A 304 27.03 11.45 9.76
CA ARG A 304 28.34 11.32 9.13
C ARG A 304 29.48 11.47 10.12
N ASP A 305 29.38 12.42 11.04
CA ASP A 305 30.37 12.64 12.06
C ASP A 305 30.34 11.54 13.13
N LEU A 306 29.17 11.02 13.46
CA LEU A 306 29.03 9.82 14.28
C LEU A 306 29.80 8.64 13.67
N LEU A 307 29.58 8.36 12.38
CA LEU A 307 30.27 7.26 11.69
C LEU A 307 31.78 7.42 11.62
N LYS A 308 32.31 8.66 11.62
CA LYS A 308 33.78 8.92 11.68
C LYS A 308 34.40 8.46 13.01
N LYS A 309 33.64 8.47 14.12
CA LYS A 309 34.15 8.01 15.44
C LYS A 309 34.41 6.51 15.47
N TYR A 310 33.80 5.76 14.58
CA TYR A 310 33.99 4.31 14.43
C TYR A 310 35.02 3.95 13.33
N LYS A 311 35.46 4.94 12.56
CA LYS A 311 36.55 4.80 11.57
C LYS A 311 37.91 4.93 12.21
#